data_5d5b1a8e8b01490c1c5c98cd70dce899
#
_entry.id   5d5b1a8e8b01490c1c5c98cd70dce899
#
_cell.length_a   1.000
_cell.length_b   1.000
_cell.length_c   1.000
_cell.angle_alpha   90.00
_cell.angle_beta   90.00
_cell.angle_gamma   90.00
#
_symmetry.space_group_name_H-M   'P 1'
#
loop_
_entity.id
_entity.type
_entity.pdbx_description
1 polymer ?
#
loop_
_entity_poly.entity_id
_entity_poly.type
_entity_poly.pdbx_seq_one_letter_code
_entity_poly.pdbx_strand_id
1 'polypeptide(L)'
;RRSDAELSGYAYNDEQITADAWRSLVRRHILTMAEQTKIKPENLQWYAAFHNKETNPHVHIMIYSKDPKEGYLTNNGIEKIRSAFANDIYSEELSMLNEHQTELRNQLRSSAAMAFDKIAAQLRAGTLPSQQKLYDNITKLKNILDSTKGKKVYKFLKPEAKAVVDSITQQICRNKDIQSLYEQWCNCQKDRIGIYTSKIPDFLSLEDNPEFKTIKNHIIRAVTEMSDIIETQSVKIHTEEPSETQNNYDHYENEEIPLPDEPPETQNNYDHYE
;
A
#
# COMPACT_ATOMS: atom_id res chain seq x y z
N ARG A 1 18.42 14.69 12.58
CA ARG A 1 19.88 14.94 12.47
C ARG A 1 20.12 16.17 11.58
N ARG A 2 21.35 16.73 11.58
CA ARG A 2 21.69 17.84 10.69
C ARG A 2 21.55 17.45 9.22
N SER A 3 22.02 16.27 8.84
CA SER A 3 21.87 15.72 7.48
C SER A 3 20.42 15.70 7.00
N ASP A 4 19.48 15.33 7.87
CA ASP A 4 18.05 15.27 7.53
C ASP A 4 17.49 16.68 7.33
N ALA A 5 17.92 17.65 8.16
CA ALA A 5 17.53 19.04 8.03
C ALA A 5 18.12 19.70 6.76
N GLU A 6 19.30 19.31 6.35
CA GLU A 6 19.95 19.76 5.11
C GLU A 6 19.21 19.25 3.88
N LEU A 7 18.91 17.94 3.84
CA LEU A 7 18.15 17.30 2.76
C LEU A 7 16.75 17.88 2.61
N SER A 8 16.09 18.21 3.73
CA SER A 8 14.73 18.78 3.74
C SER A 8 14.71 20.30 3.61
N GLY A 9 15.83 20.97 3.29
CA GLY A 9 15.90 22.42 3.12
C GLY A 9 15.81 23.24 4.41
N TYR A 10 15.93 22.61 5.59
CA TYR A 10 15.86 23.26 6.90
C TYR A 10 17.25 23.63 7.47
N ALA A 11 18.32 23.24 6.78
CA ALA A 11 19.69 23.67 7.06
C ALA A 11 20.36 24.08 5.75
N TYR A 12 20.80 25.33 5.68
CA TYR A 12 21.61 25.82 4.55
C TYR A 12 23.10 25.61 4.83
N ASN A 13 23.88 25.34 3.75
CA ASN A 13 25.33 25.18 3.75
C ASN A 13 26.07 25.92 4.85
N ASP A 14 26.96 25.24 5.45
CA ASP A 14 28.04 25.48 6.42
C ASP A 14 28.18 26.86 7.12
N GLU A 15 27.68 27.95 6.60
CA GLU A 15 27.94 29.25 7.19
C GLU A 15 26.76 29.95 7.86
N GLN A 16 25.49 29.63 7.53
CA GLN A 16 24.33 30.24 8.22
C GLN A 16 23.09 29.36 8.19
N ILE A 17 22.89 28.56 9.22
CA ILE A 17 21.55 28.02 9.50
C ILE A 17 20.70 29.15 10.04
N THR A 18 19.80 29.67 9.22
CA THR A 18 18.83 30.67 9.67
C THR A 18 17.66 29.98 10.35
N ALA A 19 17.18 30.55 11.45
CA ALA A 19 15.96 30.08 12.12
C ALA A 19 14.68 30.28 11.29
N ASP A 20 14.75 30.86 10.09
CA ASP A 20 13.57 31.30 9.34
C ASP A 20 12.75 30.17 8.77
N ALA A 21 13.40 29.12 8.22
CA ALA A 21 12.71 27.92 7.78
C ALA A 21 11.99 27.23 8.95
N TRP A 22 12.67 27.10 10.09
CA TRP A 22 12.12 26.53 11.32
C TRP A 22 10.97 27.38 11.90
N ARG A 23 11.10 28.70 11.87
CA ARG A 23 10.03 29.61 12.27
C ARG A 23 8.80 29.47 11.39
N SER A 24 9.00 29.37 10.08
CA SER A 24 7.93 29.18 9.11
C SER A 24 7.22 27.84 9.32
N LEU A 25 7.97 26.76 9.55
CA LEU A 25 7.43 25.44 9.88
C LEU A 25 6.55 25.50 11.14
N VAL A 26 7.06 26.04 12.23
CA VAL A 26 6.29 26.15 13.49
C VAL A 26 5.02 26.96 13.28
N ARG A 27 5.09 28.08 12.55
CA ARG A 27 3.92 28.94 12.28
C ARG A 27 2.85 28.23 11.47
N ARG A 28 3.22 27.40 10.50
CA ARG A 28 2.25 26.59 9.72
C ARG A 28 1.47 25.61 10.59
N HIS A 29 2.10 25.07 11.64
CA HIS A 29 1.52 24.03 12.48
C HIS A 29 1.01 24.49 13.84
N ILE A 30 1.12 25.81 14.16
CA ILE A 30 0.73 26.29 15.49
C ILE A 30 -0.77 26.08 15.78
N LEU A 31 -1.63 26.20 14.78
CA LEU A 31 -3.07 25.96 14.95
C LEU A 31 -3.37 24.47 15.11
N THR A 32 -2.65 23.60 14.40
CA THR A 32 -2.73 22.14 14.61
C THR A 32 -2.32 21.77 16.04
N MET A 33 -1.23 22.38 16.54
CA MET A 33 -0.81 22.16 17.92
C MET A 33 -1.85 22.67 18.92
N ALA A 34 -2.46 23.86 18.68
CA ALA A 34 -3.54 24.40 19.51
C ALA A 34 -4.75 23.45 19.56
N GLU A 35 -5.18 22.94 18.41
CA GLU A 35 -6.28 21.98 18.31
C GLU A 35 -5.99 20.70 19.11
N GLN A 36 -4.80 20.11 18.92
CA GLN A 36 -4.44 18.87 19.60
C GLN A 36 -4.20 19.05 21.11
N THR A 37 -3.76 20.22 21.53
CA THR A 37 -3.67 20.60 22.95
C THR A 37 -4.99 21.10 23.55
N LYS A 38 -6.08 21.11 22.77
CA LYS A 38 -7.41 21.60 23.22
C LYS A 38 -7.40 23.06 23.71
N ILE A 39 -6.57 23.88 23.08
CA ILE A 39 -6.48 25.33 23.35
C ILE A 39 -7.23 26.07 22.24
N LYS A 40 -8.14 26.95 22.60
CA LYS A 40 -8.81 27.82 21.61
C LYS A 40 -7.81 28.82 21.03
N PRO A 41 -7.88 29.11 19.71
CA PRO A 41 -6.93 30.02 19.06
C PRO A 41 -6.80 31.39 19.74
N GLU A 42 -7.87 31.95 20.27
CA GLU A 42 -7.90 33.24 20.98
C GLU A 42 -7.18 33.22 22.34
N ASN A 43 -7.06 32.04 22.94
CA ASN A 43 -6.38 31.82 24.21
C ASN A 43 -4.94 31.35 24.05
N LEU A 44 -4.55 30.98 22.81
CA LEU A 44 -3.25 30.42 22.54
C LEU A 44 -2.10 31.37 22.82
N GLN A 45 -1.14 30.91 23.60
CA GLN A 45 0.16 31.54 23.77
C GLN A 45 1.25 30.53 23.44
N TRP A 46 2.27 30.94 22.72
CA TRP A 46 3.38 30.09 22.41
C TRP A 46 4.70 30.84 22.26
N TYR A 47 5.77 30.16 22.57
CA TYR A 47 7.15 30.58 22.36
C TYR A 47 7.95 29.46 21.72
N ALA A 48 8.91 29.83 20.89
CA ALA A 48 9.82 28.86 20.28
C ALA A 48 11.26 29.39 20.37
N ALA A 49 12.19 28.50 20.75
CA ALA A 49 13.61 28.76 20.76
C ALA A 49 14.33 27.78 19.85
N PHE A 50 15.03 28.32 18.84
CA PHE A 50 15.84 27.53 17.93
C PHE A 50 17.25 27.34 18.51
N HIS A 51 17.70 26.09 18.53
CA HIS A 51 19.04 25.69 18.98
C HIS A 51 19.82 25.12 17.78
N ASN A 52 20.78 25.90 17.31
CA ASN A 52 21.67 25.49 16.23
C ASN A 52 22.86 24.67 16.78
N LYS A 53 22.61 23.41 17.11
CA LYS A 53 23.70 22.47 17.45
C LYS A 53 24.26 21.81 16.19
N GLU A 54 25.59 21.64 16.13
CA GLU A 54 26.27 21.07 14.97
C GLU A 54 25.71 19.72 14.53
N THR A 55 25.39 18.82 15.46
CA THR A 55 24.91 17.47 15.14
C THR A 55 23.40 17.34 15.10
N ASN A 56 22.67 18.20 15.77
CA ASN A 56 21.24 18.08 15.95
C ASN A 56 20.57 19.45 16.14
N PRO A 57 20.33 20.23 15.08
CA PRO A 57 19.55 21.46 15.16
C PRO A 57 18.11 21.12 15.56
N HIS A 58 17.53 21.89 16.46
CA HIS A 58 16.18 21.63 16.97
C HIS A 58 15.51 22.88 17.52
N VAL A 59 14.19 22.79 17.65
CA VAL A 59 13.37 23.88 18.22
C VAL A 59 12.68 23.36 19.47
N HIS A 60 12.80 24.10 20.57
CA HIS A 60 11.93 23.93 21.72
C HIS A 60 10.69 24.80 21.55
N ILE A 61 9.52 24.21 21.71
CA ILE A 61 8.25 24.92 21.58
C ILE A 61 7.51 24.80 22.92
N MET A 62 7.11 25.94 23.48
CA MET A 62 6.25 26.03 24.66
C MET A 62 4.89 26.52 24.22
N ILE A 63 3.84 25.78 24.55
CA ILE A 63 2.44 26.12 24.24
C ILE A 63 1.64 26.12 25.54
N TYR A 64 0.84 27.13 25.75
CA TYR A 64 -0.07 27.20 26.89
C TYR A 64 -1.29 28.06 26.54
N SER A 65 -2.35 27.91 27.34
CA SER A 65 -3.56 28.73 27.25
C SER A 65 -3.58 29.85 28.26
N LYS A 66 -4.21 30.97 27.90
CA LYS A 66 -4.61 32.03 28.88
C LYS A 66 -5.71 31.51 29.80
N ASP A 67 -6.55 30.59 29.35
CA ASP A 67 -7.57 29.95 30.18
C ASP A 67 -6.98 28.71 30.86
N PRO A 68 -6.93 28.68 32.23
CA PRO A 68 -6.34 27.53 32.95
C PRO A 68 -7.13 26.22 32.81
N LYS A 69 -8.31 26.24 32.22
CA LYS A 69 -9.14 25.07 31.96
C LYS A 69 -8.80 24.39 30.63
N GLU A 70 -7.98 25.00 29.79
CA GLU A 70 -7.51 24.49 28.52
C GLU A 70 -6.08 23.96 28.65
N GLY A 71 -5.58 23.27 27.63
CA GLY A 71 -4.18 22.84 27.59
C GLY A 71 -3.98 21.36 27.91
N TYR A 72 -4.88 20.50 27.48
CA TYR A 72 -4.77 19.04 27.65
C TYR A 72 -4.28 18.35 26.37
N LEU A 73 -3.15 17.65 26.45
CA LEU A 73 -2.55 16.91 25.33
C LEU A 73 -2.65 15.42 25.56
N THR A 74 -3.26 14.71 24.60
CA THR A 74 -3.38 13.24 24.60
C THR A 74 -2.22 12.61 23.82
N ASN A 75 -1.99 11.30 24.00
CA ASN A 75 -1.04 10.54 23.17
C ASN A 75 -1.41 10.61 21.68
N ASN A 76 -2.67 10.48 21.33
CA ASN A 76 -3.16 10.67 19.96
C ASN A 76 -2.87 12.08 19.44
N GLY A 77 -3.05 13.12 20.28
CA GLY A 77 -2.69 14.49 19.93
C GLY A 77 -1.20 14.65 19.63
N ILE A 78 -0.32 13.98 20.39
CA ILE A 78 1.13 13.96 20.13
C ILE A 78 1.42 13.34 18.75
N GLU A 79 0.80 12.18 18.44
CA GLU A 79 1.00 11.51 17.16
C GLU A 79 0.49 12.36 15.99
N LYS A 80 -0.66 13.01 16.12
CA LYS A 80 -1.18 13.93 15.10
C LYS A 80 -0.27 15.13 14.85
N ILE A 81 0.29 15.74 15.91
CA ILE A 81 1.27 16.82 15.77
C ILE A 81 2.53 16.29 15.05
N ARG A 82 3.05 15.14 15.48
CA ARG A 82 4.22 14.51 14.86
C ARG A 82 3.99 14.24 13.37
N SER A 83 2.85 13.66 13.02
CA SER A 83 2.49 13.36 11.63
C SER A 83 2.35 14.63 10.79
N ALA A 84 1.76 15.69 11.32
CA ALA A 84 1.63 16.96 10.60
C ALA A 84 2.99 17.59 10.28
N PHE A 85 3.92 17.58 11.24
CA PHE A 85 5.29 18.05 10.99
C PHE A 85 6.05 17.13 10.02
N ALA A 86 5.93 15.80 10.17
CA ALA A 86 6.58 14.85 9.27
C ALA A 86 6.10 15.01 7.82
N ASN A 87 4.80 15.16 7.60
CA ASN A 87 4.22 15.39 6.27
C ASN A 87 4.72 16.68 5.62
N ASP A 88 4.94 17.75 6.39
CA ASP A 88 5.47 19.02 5.86
C ASP A 88 6.97 18.90 5.54
N ILE A 89 7.75 18.37 6.50
CA ILE A 89 9.21 18.28 6.38
C ILE A 89 9.60 17.33 5.24
N TYR A 90 8.93 16.18 5.13
CA TYR A 90 9.25 15.11 4.18
C TYR A 90 8.29 15.03 2.99
N SER A 91 7.60 16.15 2.67
CA SER A 91 6.57 16.16 1.62
C SER A 91 7.07 15.66 0.25
N GLU A 92 8.26 16.08 -0.17
CA GLU A 92 8.87 15.64 -1.43
C GLU A 92 9.27 14.18 -1.39
N GLU A 93 9.92 13.74 -0.31
CA GLU A 93 10.32 12.34 -0.11
C GLU A 93 9.08 11.42 -0.07
N LEU A 94 8.04 11.82 0.64
CA LEU A 94 6.76 11.10 0.69
C LEU A 94 6.11 10.99 -0.68
N SER A 95 6.13 12.06 -1.48
CA SER A 95 5.63 12.02 -2.86
C SER A 95 6.38 11.01 -3.70
N MET A 96 7.71 11.06 -3.69
CA MET A 96 8.56 10.10 -4.41
C MET A 96 8.33 8.66 -3.96
N LEU A 97 8.24 8.42 -2.65
CA LEU A 97 7.96 7.08 -2.11
C LEU A 97 6.58 6.58 -2.53
N ASN A 98 5.55 7.43 -2.51
CA ASN A 98 4.20 7.05 -2.93
C ASN A 98 4.12 6.72 -4.43
N GLU A 99 4.79 7.50 -5.28
CA GLU A 99 4.88 7.24 -6.72
C GLU A 99 5.60 5.91 -6.98
N HIS A 100 6.78 5.72 -6.37
CA HIS A 100 7.56 4.50 -6.53
C HIS A 100 6.81 3.26 -6.01
N GLN A 101 6.14 3.37 -4.86
CA GLN A 101 5.31 2.30 -4.32
C GLN A 101 4.15 1.94 -5.25
N THR A 102 3.53 2.96 -5.87
CA THR A 102 2.45 2.75 -6.83
C THR A 102 2.94 2.04 -8.09
N GLU A 103 4.11 2.43 -8.60
CA GLU A 103 4.76 1.78 -9.74
C GLU A 103 5.08 0.31 -9.43
N LEU A 104 5.74 0.03 -8.32
CA LEU A 104 6.07 -1.34 -7.88
C LEU A 104 4.82 -2.20 -7.73
N ARG A 105 3.74 -1.65 -7.15
CA ARG A 105 2.45 -2.32 -7.02
C ARG A 105 1.88 -2.70 -8.39
N ASN A 106 1.92 -1.78 -9.36
CA ASN A 106 1.40 -2.01 -10.70
C ASN A 106 2.24 -3.03 -11.46
N GLN A 107 3.57 -2.93 -11.39
CA GLN A 107 4.51 -3.91 -11.97
C GLN A 107 4.28 -5.30 -11.38
N LEU A 108 4.09 -5.40 -10.08
CA LEU A 108 3.86 -6.67 -9.39
C LEU A 108 2.54 -7.32 -9.82
N ARG A 109 1.46 -6.52 -9.91
CA ARG A 109 0.16 -7.00 -10.41
C ARG A 109 0.24 -7.47 -11.85
N SER A 110 0.91 -6.72 -12.71
CA SER A 110 1.12 -7.07 -14.12
C SER A 110 1.98 -8.34 -14.26
N SER A 111 3.09 -8.43 -13.54
CA SER A 111 3.97 -9.61 -13.58
C SER A 111 3.27 -10.88 -13.11
N ALA A 112 2.46 -10.79 -12.04
CA ALA A 112 1.67 -11.92 -11.56
C ALA A 112 0.58 -12.33 -12.57
N ALA A 113 -0.09 -11.37 -13.20
CA ALA A 113 -1.07 -11.60 -14.22
C ALA A 113 -0.44 -12.31 -15.45
N MET A 114 0.66 -11.76 -15.97
CA MET A 114 1.40 -12.35 -17.11
C MET A 114 1.93 -13.76 -16.80
N ALA A 115 2.41 -13.99 -15.57
CA ALA A 115 2.86 -15.31 -15.14
C ALA A 115 1.71 -16.33 -15.18
N PHE A 116 0.52 -15.94 -14.73
CA PHE A 116 -0.67 -16.79 -14.79
C PHE A 116 -1.15 -16.99 -16.23
N ASP A 117 -1.23 -15.93 -17.03
CA ASP A 117 -1.69 -15.99 -18.43
C ASP A 117 -0.79 -16.89 -19.29
N LYS A 118 0.52 -16.89 -19.03
CA LYS A 118 1.45 -17.83 -19.66
C LYS A 118 1.11 -19.29 -19.33
N ILE A 119 0.79 -19.58 -18.07
CA ILE A 119 0.35 -20.92 -17.64
C ILE A 119 -0.97 -21.28 -18.31
N ALA A 120 -1.92 -20.35 -18.32
CA ALA A 120 -3.21 -20.52 -18.96
C ALA A 120 -3.08 -20.81 -20.47
N ALA A 121 -2.18 -20.12 -21.16
CA ALA A 121 -1.89 -20.35 -22.58
C ALA A 121 -1.28 -21.73 -22.83
N GLN A 122 -0.36 -22.19 -21.96
CA GLN A 122 0.20 -23.53 -22.04
C GLN A 122 -0.87 -24.62 -21.88
N LEU A 123 -1.79 -24.43 -20.94
CA LEU A 123 -2.92 -25.34 -20.72
C LEU A 123 -3.84 -25.43 -21.96
N ARG A 124 -4.15 -24.27 -22.56
CA ARG A 124 -4.96 -24.20 -23.79
C ARG A 124 -4.28 -24.91 -24.98
N ALA A 125 -2.95 -24.87 -25.03
CA ALA A 125 -2.16 -25.54 -26.05
C ALA A 125 -1.99 -27.05 -25.79
N GLY A 126 -2.58 -27.58 -24.73
CA GLY A 126 -2.44 -28.99 -24.35
C GLY A 126 -1.07 -29.35 -23.77
N THR A 127 -0.23 -28.34 -23.47
CA THR A 127 1.07 -28.52 -22.84
C THR A 127 0.86 -28.59 -21.34
N LEU A 128 1.12 -29.75 -20.74
CA LEU A 128 1.03 -29.91 -19.29
C LEU A 128 2.15 -29.08 -18.63
N PRO A 129 1.80 -28.20 -17.65
CA PRO A 129 2.82 -27.54 -16.88
C PRO A 129 3.63 -28.57 -16.09
N SER A 130 4.91 -28.29 -15.88
CA SER A 130 5.81 -29.14 -15.06
C SER A 130 5.33 -29.31 -13.61
N GLN A 131 4.29 -28.60 -13.22
CA GLN A 131 3.70 -28.58 -11.87
C GLN A 131 2.28 -29.16 -11.90
N GLN A 132 2.15 -30.46 -11.75
CA GLN A 132 0.86 -31.17 -11.72
C GLN A 132 -0.13 -30.55 -10.74
N LYS A 133 0.32 -30.19 -9.54
CA LYS A 133 -0.52 -29.57 -8.50
C LYS A 133 -1.18 -28.26 -8.95
N LEU A 134 -0.50 -27.46 -9.77
CA LEU A 134 -1.05 -26.22 -10.30
C LEU A 134 -2.17 -26.49 -11.31
N TYR A 135 -1.95 -27.48 -12.18
CA TYR A 135 -2.96 -27.96 -13.12
C TYR A 135 -4.22 -28.45 -12.40
N ASP A 136 -4.05 -29.31 -11.41
CA ASP A 136 -5.16 -29.86 -10.63
C ASP A 136 -5.98 -28.74 -9.93
N ASN A 137 -5.29 -27.75 -9.37
CA ASN A 137 -5.94 -26.61 -8.75
C ASN A 137 -6.71 -25.75 -9.76
N ILE A 138 -6.15 -25.49 -10.94
CA ILE A 138 -6.83 -24.72 -12.00
C ILE A 138 -8.07 -25.46 -12.48
N THR A 139 -7.97 -26.76 -12.72
CA THR A 139 -9.11 -27.61 -13.11
C THR A 139 -10.18 -27.66 -12.03
N LYS A 140 -9.77 -27.82 -10.75
CA LYS A 140 -10.68 -27.77 -9.62
C LYS A 140 -11.39 -26.43 -9.52
N LEU A 141 -10.65 -25.33 -9.64
CA LEU A 141 -11.22 -23.98 -9.60
C LEU A 141 -12.24 -23.77 -10.71
N LYS A 142 -11.93 -24.22 -11.92
CA LYS A 142 -12.83 -24.16 -13.07
C LYS A 142 -14.17 -24.85 -12.77
N ASN A 143 -14.13 -26.11 -12.32
CA ASN A 143 -15.34 -26.86 -12.00
C ASN A 143 -16.21 -26.17 -10.93
N ILE A 144 -15.55 -25.55 -9.92
CA ILE A 144 -16.26 -24.79 -8.89
C ILE A 144 -16.89 -23.52 -9.49
N LEU A 145 -16.16 -22.80 -10.34
CA LEU A 145 -16.66 -21.56 -10.94
C LEU A 145 -17.81 -21.82 -11.92
N ASP A 146 -17.77 -22.91 -12.68
CA ASP A 146 -18.84 -23.31 -13.62
C ASP A 146 -20.14 -23.65 -12.89
N SER A 147 -20.04 -24.25 -11.70
CA SER A 147 -21.19 -24.53 -10.82
C SER A 147 -21.65 -23.31 -10.01
N THR A 148 -20.87 -22.23 -9.98
CA THR A 148 -21.17 -21.05 -9.15
C THR A 148 -22.16 -20.12 -9.85
N LYS A 149 -23.34 -19.94 -9.24
CA LYS A 149 -24.32 -18.94 -9.66
C LYS A 149 -24.02 -17.60 -8.95
N GLY A 150 -23.82 -16.51 -9.70
CA GLY A 150 -23.57 -15.18 -9.13
C GLY A 150 -22.22 -14.58 -9.46
N LYS A 151 -21.78 -13.56 -8.71
CA LYS A 151 -20.56 -12.81 -8.98
C LYS A 151 -19.31 -13.66 -8.69
N LYS A 152 -18.51 -13.93 -9.73
CA LYS A 152 -17.25 -14.68 -9.66
C LYS A 152 -16.10 -13.73 -9.29
N VAL A 153 -16.11 -13.20 -8.07
CA VAL A 153 -15.08 -12.31 -7.49
C VAL A 153 -14.66 -12.89 -6.14
N TYR A 154 -13.38 -12.85 -5.82
CA TYR A 154 -12.79 -13.49 -4.64
C TYR A 154 -13.60 -13.23 -3.34
N LYS A 155 -14.04 -11.98 -3.12
CA LYS A 155 -14.82 -11.59 -1.93
C LYS A 155 -16.07 -12.45 -1.75
N PHE A 156 -16.74 -12.83 -2.84
CA PHE A 156 -18.04 -13.52 -2.83
C PHE A 156 -17.93 -15.03 -3.01
N LEU A 157 -16.74 -15.56 -3.26
CA LEU A 157 -16.54 -17.00 -3.39
C LEU A 157 -16.75 -17.72 -2.04
N LYS A 158 -17.18 -18.98 -2.13
CA LYS A 158 -17.25 -19.89 -0.98
C LYS A 158 -15.83 -20.22 -0.46
N PRO A 159 -15.67 -20.61 0.82
CA PRO A 159 -14.35 -20.90 1.42
C PRO A 159 -13.53 -21.92 0.62
N GLU A 160 -14.17 -22.96 0.08
CA GLU A 160 -13.48 -23.96 -0.74
C GLU A 160 -12.84 -23.35 -1.99
N ALA A 161 -13.59 -22.53 -2.74
CA ALA A 161 -13.08 -21.84 -3.92
C ALA A 161 -11.95 -20.87 -3.57
N LYS A 162 -12.09 -20.12 -2.46
CA LYS A 162 -11.04 -19.23 -1.95
C LYS A 162 -9.74 -19.99 -1.68
N ALA A 163 -9.81 -21.13 -0.99
CA ALA A 163 -8.64 -21.96 -0.70
C ALA A 163 -7.91 -22.42 -1.97
N VAL A 164 -8.66 -22.75 -3.03
CA VAL A 164 -8.05 -23.13 -4.32
C VAL A 164 -7.41 -21.92 -4.99
N VAL A 165 -8.07 -20.76 -5.02
CA VAL A 165 -7.48 -19.51 -5.56
C VAL A 165 -6.23 -19.13 -4.78
N ASP A 166 -6.25 -19.23 -3.46
CA ASP A 166 -5.10 -18.93 -2.59
C ASP A 166 -3.92 -19.87 -2.89
N SER A 167 -4.19 -21.17 -3.09
CA SER A 167 -3.15 -22.13 -3.47
C SER A 167 -2.54 -21.84 -4.84
N ILE A 168 -3.33 -21.42 -5.83
CA ILE A 168 -2.84 -20.99 -7.15
C ILE A 168 -2.00 -19.73 -7.00
N THR A 169 -2.52 -18.72 -6.28
CA THR A 169 -1.82 -17.45 -6.03
C THR A 169 -0.46 -17.70 -5.38
N GLN A 170 -0.40 -18.53 -4.34
CA GLN A 170 0.84 -18.88 -3.66
C GLN A 170 1.88 -19.50 -4.62
N GLN A 171 1.44 -20.34 -5.55
CA GLN A 171 2.36 -20.95 -6.52
C GLN A 171 2.92 -19.92 -7.52
N ILE A 172 2.11 -18.95 -7.96
CA ILE A 172 2.54 -17.85 -8.82
C ILE A 172 3.52 -16.94 -8.07
N CYS A 173 3.20 -16.61 -6.82
CA CYS A 173 4.01 -15.74 -5.96
C CYS A 173 5.39 -16.34 -5.60
N ARG A 174 5.63 -17.63 -5.86
CA ARG A 174 6.97 -18.27 -5.73
C ARG A 174 7.94 -17.90 -6.86
N ASN A 175 7.48 -17.23 -7.91
CA ASN A 175 8.37 -16.72 -8.95
C ASN A 175 9.35 -15.70 -8.33
N LYS A 176 10.66 -15.88 -8.61
CA LYS A 176 11.71 -15.05 -8.02
C LYS A 176 11.60 -13.56 -8.37
N ASP A 177 11.18 -13.26 -9.61
CA ASP A 177 11.02 -11.89 -10.06
C ASP A 177 9.87 -11.20 -9.33
N ILE A 178 8.76 -11.93 -9.11
CA ILE A 178 7.60 -11.45 -8.34
C ILE A 178 7.98 -11.25 -6.87
N GLN A 179 8.75 -12.17 -6.29
CA GLN A 179 9.24 -12.02 -4.91
C GLN A 179 10.16 -10.80 -4.76
N SER A 180 11.08 -10.60 -5.70
CA SER A 180 11.97 -9.45 -5.70
C SER A 180 11.20 -8.12 -5.79
N LEU A 181 10.19 -8.03 -6.64
CA LEU A 181 9.31 -6.86 -6.72
C LEU A 181 8.56 -6.63 -5.40
N TYR A 182 8.08 -7.69 -4.76
CA TYR A 182 7.39 -7.58 -3.48
C TYR A 182 8.32 -7.12 -2.34
N GLU A 183 9.55 -7.61 -2.30
CA GLU A 183 10.57 -7.14 -1.36
C GLU A 183 10.88 -5.65 -1.54
N GLN A 184 10.99 -5.19 -2.78
CA GLN A 184 11.18 -3.77 -3.09
C GLN A 184 9.98 -2.93 -2.62
N TRP A 185 8.75 -3.40 -2.88
CA TRP A 185 7.53 -2.76 -2.40
C TRP A 185 7.48 -2.69 -0.87
N CYS A 186 7.81 -3.78 -0.17
CA CYS A 186 7.90 -3.82 1.28
C CYS A 186 8.96 -2.85 1.82
N ASN A 187 10.12 -2.73 1.17
CA ASN A 187 11.16 -1.80 1.58
C ASN A 187 10.71 -0.35 1.41
N CYS A 188 10.10 -0.01 0.29
CA CYS A 188 9.50 1.31 0.08
C CYS A 188 8.44 1.63 1.16
N GLN A 189 7.63 0.65 1.55
CA GLN A 189 6.66 0.79 2.63
C GLN A 189 7.33 0.99 4.00
N LYS A 190 8.45 0.30 4.27
CA LYS A 190 9.25 0.50 5.49
C LYS A 190 9.81 1.93 5.56
N ASP A 191 10.37 2.42 4.46
CA ASP A 191 10.92 3.77 4.39
C ASP A 191 9.83 4.80 4.68
N ARG A 192 8.65 4.66 4.06
CA ARG A 192 7.50 5.51 4.30
C ARG A 192 7.04 5.50 5.76
N ILE A 193 6.92 4.33 6.38
CA ILE A 193 6.55 4.19 7.79
C ILE A 193 7.64 4.77 8.69
N GLY A 194 8.90 4.60 8.32
CA GLY A 194 10.07 5.09 9.06
C GLY A 194 10.10 6.61 9.24
N ILE A 195 9.45 7.36 8.33
CA ILE A 195 9.28 8.82 8.47
C ILE A 195 8.44 9.17 9.72
N TYR A 196 7.46 8.33 10.07
CA TYR A 196 6.55 8.61 11.18
C TYR A 196 6.93 7.91 12.47
N THR A 197 7.51 6.72 12.39
CA THR A 197 7.81 5.89 13.58
C THR A 197 9.02 4.99 13.37
N SER A 198 9.73 4.70 14.45
CA SER A 198 10.79 3.68 14.46
C SER A 198 10.25 2.25 14.58
N LYS A 199 8.96 2.09 14.89
CA LYS A 199 8.31 0.78 15.01
C LYS A 199 7.73 0.39 13.65
N ILE A 200 8.45 -0.45 12.93
CA ILE A 200 8.03 -0.96 11.63
C ILE A 200 7.32 -2.30 11.86
N PRO A 201 6.05 -2.47 11.41
CA PRO A 201 5.33 -3.74 11.55
C PRO A 201 5.90 -4.80 10.62
N ASP A 202 5.67 -6.07 10.96
CA ASP A 202 5.90 -7.17 10.04
C ASP A 202 4.91 -7.11 8.88
N PHE A 203 5.40 -7.36 7.66
CA PHE A 203 4.54 -7.41 6.48
C PHE A 203 4.02 -8.82 6.25
N LEU A 204 2.76 -8.88 5.82
CA LEU A 204 2.14 -10.12 5.38
C LEU A 204 2.86 -10.66 4.13
N SER A 205 2.68 -11.94 3.85
CA SER A 205 3.11 -12.50 2.56
C SER A 205 2.34 -11.85 1.41
N LEU A 206 2.88 -11.90 0.19
CA LEU A 206 2.24 -11.28 -0.99
C LEU A 206 0.80 -11.79 -1.19
N GLU A 207 0.61 -13.10 -1.07
CA GLU A 207 -0.68 -13.76 -1.25
C GLU A 207 -1.73 -13.37 -0.19
N ASP A 208 -1.30 -12.94 0.99
CA ASP A 208 -2.18 -12.54 2.10
C ASP A 208 -2.34 -11.02 2.21
N ASN A 209 -1.55 -10.27 1.45
CA ASN A 209 -1.60 -8.82 1.50
C ASN A 209 -2.85 -8.29 0.73
N PRO A 210 -3.75 -7.55 1.42
CA PRO A 210 -4.99 -7.02 0.81
C PRO A 210 -4.76 -6.13 -0.40
N GLU A 211 -3.61 -5.45 -0.48
CA GLU A 211 -3.23 -4.58 -1.62
C GLU A 211 -3.15 -5.36 -2.93
N PHE A 212 -2.90 -6.67 -2.88
CA PHE A 212 -2.70 -7.54 -4.05
C PHE A 212 -3.87 -8.49 -4.32
N LYS A 213 -5.03 -8.27 -3.70
CA LYS A 213 -6.26 -9.08 -3.96
C LYS A 213 -6.69 -9.07 -5.43
N THR A 214 -6.27 -8.06 -6.21
CA THR A 214 -6.54 -7.99 -7.65
C THR A 214 -5.90 -9.15 -8.42
N ILE A 215 -4.76 -9.69 -7.96
CA ILE A 215 -4.13 -10.89 -8.54
C ILE A 215 -5.09 -12.08 -8.45
N LYS A 216 -5.74 -12.27 -7.29
CA LYS A 216 -6.73 -13.34 -7.07
C LYS A 216 -7.94 -13.19 -8.01
N ASN A 217 -8.41 -11.95 -8.21
CA ASN A 217 -9.51 -11.68 -9.13
C ASN A 217 -9.11 -11.90 -10.60
N HIS A 218 -7.87 -11.58 -10.98
CA HIS A 218 -7.36 -11.87 -12.32
C HIS A 218 -7.37 -13.38 -12.60
N ILE A 219 -6.86 -14.20 -11.65
CA ILE A 219 -6.88 -15.66 -11.75
C ILE A 219 -8.31 -16.18 -11.94
N ILE A 220 -9.26 -15.71 -11.13
CA ILE A 220 -10.66 -16.10 -11.21
C ILE A 220 -11.25 -15.79 -12.59
N ARG A 221 -11.00 -14.59 -13.10
CA ARG A 221 -11.48 -14.16 -14.42
C ARG A 221 -10.87 -15.04 -15.51
N ALA A 222 -9.56 -15.17 -15.53
CA ALA A 222 -8.85 -15.95 -16.54
C ALA A 222 -9.28 -17.44 -16.56
N VAL A 223 -9.51 -18.05 -15.38
CA VAL A 223 -10.03 -19.42 -15.29
C VAL A 223 -11.49 -19.50 -15.74
N THR A 224 -12.31 -18.46 -15.47
CA THR A 224 -13.70 -18.42 -15.98
C THR A 224 -13.72 -18.37 -17.50
N GLU A 225 -12.85 -17.56 -18.12
CA GLU A 225 -12.73 -17.43 -19.58
C GLU A 225 -12.17 -18.72 -20.25
N MET A 226 -11.48 -19.58 -19.51
CA MET A 226 -11.05 -20.90 -20.01
C MET A 226 -12.21 -21.84 -20.29
N SER A 227 -13.36 -21.74 -19.60
CA SER A 227 -14.51 -22.60 -19.82
C SER A 227 -15.03 -22.53 -21.26
N ASP A 228 -15.10 -21.34 -21.82
CA ASP A 228 -15.61 -21.10 -23.15
C ASP A 228 -14.72 -21.71 -24.26
N ILE A 229 -13.42 -21.85 -23.98
CA ILE A 229 -12.43 -22.36 -24.94
C ILE A 229 -12.39 -23.89 -24.96
N ILE A 230 -12.65 -24.56 -23.85
CA ILE A 230 -12.63 -26.04 -23.80
C ILE A 230 -13.92 -26.59 -24.43
N GLU A 231 -15.05 -25.94 -24.27
CA GLU A 231 -16.28 -26.28 -24.99
C GLU A 231 -16.10 -26.09 -26.51
N THR A 232 -15.45 -24.99 -26.92
CA THR A 232 -15.17 -24.72 -28.33
C THR A 232 -14.18 -25.73 -28.95
N GLN A 233 -13.24 -26.27 -28.20
CA GLN A 233 -12.33 -27.34 -28.70
C GLN A 233 -13.00 -28.71 -28.78
N SER A 234 -13.96 -28.98 -27.88
CA SER A 234 -14.77 -30.21 -27.98
C SER A 234 -15.69 -30.19 -29.20
N VAL A 235 -16.07 -29.00 -29.69
CA VAL A 235 -16.88 -28.79 -30.89
C VAL A 235 -16.01 -28.69 -32.17
N LYS A 236 -14.76 -28.16 -32.07
CA LYS A 236 -13.85 -27.94 -33.20
C LYS A 236 -13.15 -29.22 -33.75
N ILE A 237 -13.33 -30.36 -33.11
CA ILE A 237 -12.95 -31.63 -33.74
C ILE A 237 -13.87 -31.98 -34.94
N HIS A 238 -14.94 -31.20 -35.18
CA HIS A 238 -15.89 -31.45 -36.24
C HIS A 238 -16.17 -30.37 -37.29
N THR A 239 -15.50 -29.20 -37.24
CA THR A 239 -15.65 -28.23 -38.37
C THR A 239 -14.46 -27.26 -38.42
N GLU A 240 -13.68 -27.35 -39.50
CA GLU A 240 -12.73 -26.30 -39.92
C GLU A 240 -13.47 -25.17 -40.65
N GLU A 241 -13.28 -23.90 -40.21
CA GLU A 241 -13.07 -22.75 -41.09
C GLU A 241 -12.75 -21.46 -40.25
N PRO A 242 -11.88 -20.56 -40.74
CA PRO A 242 -11.35 -19.45 -39.93
C PRO A 242 -12.18 -18.18 -40.10
N SER A 243 -12.45 -17.47 -38.99
CA SER A 243 -12.97 -16.10 -39.01
C SER A 243 -12.27 -15.21 -38.01
N GLU A 244 -11.96 -14.02 -38.48
CA GLU A 244 -11.19 -12.94 -37.88
C GLU A 244 -11.74 -12.45 -36.53
N THR A 245 -10.84 -12.23 -35.57
CA THR A 245 -11.16 -11.68 -34.24
C THR A 245 -10.90 -10.19 -34.19
N GLN A 246 -11.95 -9.41 -33.98
CA GLN A 246 -11.87 -8.00 -33.56
C GLN A 246 -11.49 -7.91 -32.10
N ASN A 247 -10.43 -7.15 -31.86
CA ASN A 247 -9.98 -6.75 -30.51
C ASN A 247 -10.90 -5.65 -29.96
N ASN A 248 -11.66 -5.96 -28.93
CA ASN A 248 -12.32 -4.96 -28.10
C ASN A 248 -11.52 -4.81 -26.78
N TYR A 249 -10.75 -3.73 -26.69
CA TYR A 249 -10.21 -3.25 -25.43
C TYR A 249 -11.26 -2.36 -24.77
N ASP A 250 -12.04 -2.91 -23.88
CA ASP A 250 -12.91 -2.12 -23.03
C ASP A 250 -12.12 -1.40 -21.94
N HIS A 251 -12.34 -0.10 -21.92
CA HIS A 251 -11.86 0.91 -21.02
C HIS A 251 -12.17 0.56 -19.57
N TYR A 252 -11.11 0.40 -18.76
CA TYR A 252 -11.28 0.31 -17.32
C TYR A 252 -11.47 1.71 -16.77
N GLU A 253 -12.68 2.01 -16.29
CA GLU A 253 -12.90 3.13 -15.38
C GLU A 253 -12.00 2.93 -14.14
N ASN A 254 -11.12 3.91 -13.93
CA ASN A 254 -10.38 4.07 -12.69
C ASN A 254 -11.40 4.33 -11.57
N GLU A 255 -11.82 3.28 -10.85
CA GLU A 255 -12.32 3.51 -9.51
C GLU A 255 -11.16 4.08 -8.70
N GLU A 256 -11.22 5.38 -8.43
CA GLU A 256 -10.36 6.03 -7.45
C GLU A 256 -10.48 5.26 -6.13
N ILE A 257 -9.46 4.48 -5.83
CA ILE A 257 -9.30 3.88 -4.48
C ILE A 257 -8.93 5.05 -3.59
N PRO A 258 -9.76 5.41 -2.60
CA PRO A 258 -9.38 6.44 -1.65
C PRO A 258 -8.03 6.09 -1.05
N LEU A 259 -7.13 7.08 -1.02
CA LEU A 259 -5.88 7.00 -0.25
C LEU A 259 -6.25 6.53 1.16
N PRO A 260 -5.51 5.61 1.75
CA PRO A 260 -5.77 5.23 3.13
C PRO A 260 -5.63 6.47 4.00
N ASP A 261 -6.77 6.97 4.45
CA ASP A 261 -6.83 7.93 5.53
C ASP A 261 -6.27 7.23 6.77
N GLU A 262 -5.17 7.79 7.27
CA GLU A 262 -4.52 7.51 8.55
C GLU A 262 -3.81 6.15 8.70
N PRO A 263 -2.62 6.16 9.33
CA PRO A 263 -1.95 4.94 9.76
C PRO A 263 -2.88 4.16 10.72
N PRO A 264 -2.86 2.81 10.68
CA PRO A 264 -3.72 1.99 11.51
C PRO A 264 -3.56 2.40 12.97
N GLU A 265 -4.70 2.63 13.63
CA GLU A 265 -4.74 2.84 15.09
C GLU A 265 -4.04 1.67 15.76
N THR A 266 -2.86 1.92 16.30
CA THR A 266 -2.21 0.96 17.19
C THR A 266 -3.03 0.97 18.49
N GLN A 267 -3.81 -0.08 18.72
CA GLN A 267 -4.33 -0.39 20.05
C GLN A 267 -3.14 -0.63 20.97
N ASN A 268 -2.72 0.42 21.67
CA ASN A 268 -1.76 0.31 22.76
C ASN A 268 -2.50 -0.20 24.01
N ASN A 269 -2.44 -1.51 24.23
CA ASN A 269 -2.62 -2.08 25.54
C ASN A 269 -1.39 -1.71 26.38
N TYR A 270 -1.50 -0.65 27.16
CA TYR A 270 -0.65 -0.44 28.32
C TYR A 270 -1.49 -0.77 29.58
N ASP A 271 -1.41 -2.02 29.98
CA ASP A 271 -1.73 -2.42 31.36
C ASP A 271 -0.52 -2.05 32.25
N HIS A 272 -0.82 -1.27 33.28
CA HIS A 272 -0.24 -1.15 34.61
C HIS A 272 1.24 -1.48 34.83
N TYR A 273 2.01 -0.45 35.22
CA TYR A 273 2.95 -0.59 36.33
C TYR A 273 2.77 0.63 37.27
N GLU A 274 2.55 0.28 38.54
CA GLU A 274 2.59 1.15 39.73
C GLU A 274 3.95 1.85 39.89
#